data_63f41502302babbb086aeaf1b8913906
#
_entry.id   63f41502302babbb086aeaf1b8913906
#
_cell.length_a   1.000
_cell.length_b   1.000
_cell.length_c   1.000
_cell.angle_alpha   90.00
_cell.angle_beta   90.00
_cell.angle_gamma   90.00
#
_symmetry.space_group_name_H-M   'P 1'
#
loop_
_entity.id
_entity.type
_entity.pdbx_description
1 polymer ?
#
loop_
_entity_poly.entity_id
_entity_poly.type
_entity_poly.pdbx_seq_one_letter_code
_entity_poly.pdbx_strand_id
1 'polypeptide(L)'
;MEASDPTSNGHRSVLGRWVLVLAGWTCLAIDPAAAETQEIRWEILAEGLAITLWEPGDRCEDEVPSSVILKADPGRVRFATYHFRDEGLAEPPAVRDWQRRTGASVMVNSGLFLEDYSYLGILLKEGRSIGGKRHPIWQGLFVAEPVQPDLRKAGILDLSVDHFSLERPAYREAAQSLMLLDRKGKLRVRRSGRQAHQTVVGENGDGTILLIKTTAAVGLRELAECLRVGLPELRQAMALDGGSSSDLLLAPDLLGKFEGEREPAPWQEFVDGSGQRHIPLPSVIGVFPRSEEGK
;
A
#
# COMPACT_ATOMS: atom_id res chain seq x y z
N MET A 1 45.58 -43.06 63.86
CA MET A 1 45.22 -44.37 64.39
C MET A 1 44.43 -45.07 63.32
N GLU A 2 45.12 -45.80 62.61
CA GLU A 2 45.22 -47.25 62.43
C GLU A 2 44.10 -47.72 61.49
N ALA A 3 44.41 -48.04 60.26
CA ALA A 3 45.01 -49.32 59.78
C ALA A 3 43.93 -50.45 59.86
N SER A 4 43.56 -51.13 58.81
CA SER A 4 44.28 -52.12 58.07
C SER A 4 43.36 -52.81 57.01
N ASP A 5 43.90 -53.01 55.87
CA ASP A 5 43.62 -54.04 54.88
C ASP A 5 43.93 -55.41 55.48
N PRO A 6 43.67 -56.62 54.89
CA PRO A 6 43.60 -56.95 53.49
C PRO A 6 42.77 -58.25 53.08
N THR A 7 42.95 -58.59 51.81
CA THR A 7 42.90 -59.97 51.18
C THR A 7 41.51 -60.54 50.78
N SER A 8 41.26 -61.21 49.68
CA SER A 8 41.96 -61.73 48.53
C SER A 8 40.99 -62.71 47.81
N ASN A 9 41.16 -62.81 46.51
CA ASN A 9 40.86 -63.94 45.66
C ASN A 9 39.43 -64.35 45.19
N GLY A 10 39.37 -64.47 43.87
CA GLY A 10 38.45 -65.37 43.23
C GLY A 10 38.11 -65.04 41.77
N HIS A 11 39.00 -65.53 40.87
CA HIS A 11 38.70 -65.65 39.43
C HIS A 11 37.42 -66.44 39.17
N ARG A 12 36.56 -65.91 38.24
CA ARG A 12 35.90 -66.74 37.19
C ARG A 12 35.41 -65.84 36.07
N SER A 13 36.00 -66.05 34.91
CA SER A 13 35.60 -65.55 33.61
C SER A 13 34.27 -66.19 33.17
N VAL A 14 33.31 -65.30 32.76
CA VAL A 14 32.16 -65.68 31.95
C VAL A 14 32.06 -64.74 30.80
N LEU A 15 32.38 -65.24 29.62
CA LEU A 15 32.14 -64.53 28.34
C LEU A 15 30.63 -64.36 28.11
N GLY A 16 30.09 -63.21 28.32
CA GLY A 16 28.75 -62.82 27.91
C GLY A 16 28.78 -62.01 26.61
N ARG A 17 28.27 -62.64 25.55
CA ARG A 17 28.05 -61.94 24.23
C ARG A 17 27.07 -60.85 24.42
N TRP A 18 27.54 -59.60 24.25
CA TRP A 18 26.67 -58.44 24.14
C TRP A 18 26.21 -58.31 22.69
N VAL A 19 24.90 -58.51 22.46
CA VAL A 19 24.23 -58.14 21.19
C VAL A 19 23.91 -56.68 21.27
N LEU A 20 24.65 -55.87 20.49
CA LEU A 20 24.35 -54.44 20.26
C LEU A 20 23.12 -54.33 19.36
N VAL A 21 21.95 -54.04 19.93
CA VAL A 21 20.77 -53.60 19.19
C VAL A 21 20.96 -52.15 18.87
N LEU A 22 21.40 -51.83 17.64
CA LEU A 22 21.38 -50.49 17.08
C LEU A 22 19.92 -50.13 16.79
N ALA A 23 19.27 -49.44 17.71
CA ALA A 23 18.01 -48.74 17.44
C ALA A 23 18.30 -47.54 16.53
N GLY A 24 18.05 -47.71 15.23
CA GLY A 24 18.10 -46.63 14.27
C GLY A 24 16.99 -45.63 14.56
N TRP A 25 17.33 -44.48 15.12
CA TRP A 25 16.46 -43.32 15.14
C TRP A 25 16.46 -42.67 13.75
N THR A 26 15.45 -43.01 12.96
CA THR A 26 15.13 -42.19 11.77
C THR A 26 14.58 -40.87 12.26
N CYS A 27 15.41 -39.80 12.30
CA CYS A 27 14.94 -38.43 12.34
C CYS A 27 14.15 -38.17 11.06
N LEU A 28 12.83 -38.23 11.15
CA LEU A 28 11.97 -37.59 10.17
C LEU A 28 12.30 -36.09 10.23
N ALA A 29 13.08 -35.60 9.28
CA ALA A 29 13.20 -34.17 9.02
C ALA A 29 11.81 -33.71 8.62
N ILE A 30 11.12 -33.02 9.53
CA ILE A 30 9.94 -32.23 9.21
C ILE A 30 10.51 -31.07 8.38
N ASP A 31 10.37 -31.14 7.04
CA ASP A 31 10.55 -29.98 6.19
C ASP A 31 9.62 -28.91 6.75
N PRO A 32 10.16 -27.72 7.15
CA PRO A 32 9.28 -26.61 7.42
C PRO A 32 8.55 -26.35 6.10
N ALA A 33 7.24 -26.58 6.09
CA ALA A 33 6.38 -26.27 4.96
C ALA A 33 6.72 -24.83 4.57
N ALA A 34 7.40 -24.66 3.45
CA ALA A 34 7.63 -23.37 2.85
C ALA A 34 6.23 -22.78 2.68
N ALA A 35 5.93 -21.71 3.44
CA ALA A 35 4.69 -20.98 3.27
C ALA A 35 4.66 -20.59 1.80
N GLU A 36 3.78 -21.23 1.02
CA GLU A 36 3.56 -20.87 -0.38
C GLU A 36 3.25 -19.39 -0.39
N THR A 37 4.18 -18.61 -0.87
CA THR A 37 3.93 -17.19 -1.17
C THR A 37 2.93 -17.20 -2.31
N GLN A 38 1.65 -17.06 -1.97
CA GLN A 38 0.59 -16.93 -2.97
C GLN A 38 0.95 -15.74 -3.84
N GLU A 39 1.34 -16.02 -5.08
CA GLU A 39 1.73 -15.02 -6.06
C GLU A 39 0.53 -14.12 -6.34
N ILE A 40 0.73 -12.80 -6.20
CA ILE A 40 -0.34 -11.83 -6.46
C ILE A 40 -0.62 -11.83 -7.95
N ARG A 41 -1.84 -12.23 -8.32
CA ARG A 41 -2.29 -12.26 -9.71
C ARG A 41 -2.79 -10.88 -10.14
N TRP A 42 -2.09 -10.27 -11.09
CA TRP A 42 -2.42 -8.96 -11.63
C TRP A 42 -3.23 -9.09 -12.94
N GLU A 43 -4.30 -8.31 -13.04
CA GLU A 43 -5.06 -8.12 -14.28
C GLU A 43 -4.66 -6.81 -14.94
N ILE A 44 -4.30 -6.85 -16.22
CA ILE A 44 -3.84 -5.67 -16.97
C ILE A 44 -5.05 -4.87 -17.45
N LEU A 45 -5.21 -3.66 -16.95
CA LEU A 45 -6.25 -2.73 -17.35
C LEU A 45 -5.88 -1.95 -18.62
N ALA A 46 -4.67 -1.42 -18.65
CA ALA A 46 -4.10 -0.64 -19.75
C ALA A 46 -2.57 -0.65 -19.63
N GLU A 47 -1.88 -0.02 -20.58
CA GLU A 47 -0.44 0.17 -20.49
C GLU A 47 -0.09 0.96 -19.23
N GLY A 48 0.75 0.38 -18.37
CA GLY A 48 1.14 0.97 -17.09
C GLY A 48 0.11 0.88 -15.98
N LEU A 49 -1.04 0.21 -16.20
CA LEU A 49 -2.08 0.00 -15.20
C LEU A 49 -2.43 -1.48 -15.05
N ALA A 50 -2.33 -2.00 -13.82
CA ALA A 50 -2.78 -3.34 -13.48
C ALA A 50 -3.53 -3.31 -12.14
N ILE A 51 -4.45 -4.25 -11.93
CA ILE A 51 -5.29 -4.31 -10.75
C ILE A 51 -5.36 -5.72 -10.18
N THR A 52 -5.61 -5.82 -8.88
CA THR A 52 -5.88 -7.07 -8.20
C THR A 52 -6.82 -6.85 -7.02
N LEU A 53 -7.58 -7.88 -6.64
CA LEU A 53 -8.14 -8.00 -5.30
C LEU A 53 -7.12 -8.79 -4.48
N TRP A 54 -6.44 -8.11 -3.58
CA TRP A 54 -5.47 -8.71 -2.70
C TRP A 54 -6.13 -9.18 -1.42
N GLU A 55 -5.95 -10.46 -1.12
CA GLU A 55 -6.42 -11.10 0.10
C GLU A 55 -5.22 -11.39 1.01
N PRO A 56 -5.10 -10.71 2.16
CA PRO A 56 -3.93 -10.89 3.04
C PRO A 56 -3.82 -12.28 3.65
N GLY A 57 -4.96 -12.96 3.90
CA GLY A 57 -5.02 -14.30 4.50
C GLY A 57 -4.27 -14.36 5.84
N ASP A 58 -3.70 -15.51 6.15
CA ASP A 58 -2.98 -15.78 7.42
C ASP A 58 -1.63 -15.07 7.55
N ARG A 59 -1.26 -14.22 6.58
CA ARG A 59 -0.01 -13.45 6.62
C ARG A 59 -0.05 -12.31 7.62
N CYS A 60 -1.24 -11.86 7.96
CA CYS A 60 -1.46 -10.75 8.87
C CYS A 60 -1.92 -11.28 10.23
N GLU A 61 -1.32 -10.76 11.31
CA GLU A 61 -1.68 -11.15 12.68
C GLU A 61 -3.10 -10.72 13.08
N ASP A 62 -3.54 -9.58 12.53
CA ASP A 62 -4.89 -9.06 12.74
C ASP A 62 -5.76 -9.36 11.51
N GLU A 63 -7.09 -9.46 11.71
CA GLU A 63 -8.04 -9.57 10.61
C GLU A 63 -8.04 -8.27 9.78
N VAL A 64 -7.34 -8.30 8.65
CA VAL A 64 -7.31 -7.19 7.70
C VAL A 64 -8.16 -7.59 6.49
N PRO A 65 -9.13 -6.76 6.08
CA PRO A 65 -9.99 -7.09 4.94
C PRO A 65 -9.18 -7.12 3.64
N SER A 66 -9.74 -7.77 2.64
CA SER A 66 -9.25 -7.69 1.27
C SER A 66 -9.13 -6.24 0.84
N SER A 67 -8.22 -5.98 -0.07
CA SER A 67 -8.00 -4.63 -0.60
C SER A 67 -7.88 -4.67 -2.11
N VAL A 68 -8.56 -3.75 -2.79
CA VAL A 68 -8.26 -3.50 -4.19
C VAL A 68 -6.94 -2.76 -4.26
N ILE A 69 -6.01 -3.29 -5.04
CA ILE A 69 -4.72 -2.66 -5.30
C ILE A 69 -4.60 -2.39 -6.80
N LEU A 70 -4.46 -1.13 -7.14
CA LEU A 70 -4.12 -0.70 -8.48
C LEU A 70 -2.64 -0.36 -8.55
N LYS A 71 -1.94 -0.98 -9.48
CA LYS A 71 -0.53 -0.77 -9.80
C LYS A 71 -0.43 0.24 -10.95
N ALA A 72 0.33 1.32 -10.75
CA ALA A 72 0.52 2.37 -11.73
C ALA A 72 2.02 2.59 -11.97
N ASP A 73 2.46 2.39 -13.20
CA ASP A 73 3.84 2.68 -13.64
C ASP A 73 3.98 4.16 -14.01
N PRO A 74 4.72 4.99 -13.23
CA PRO A 74 4.89 6.41 -13.54
C PRO A 74 5.62 6.67 -14.87
N GLY A 75 6.26 5.65 -15.44
CA GLY A 75 6.83 5.69 -16.79
C GLY A 75 5.78 5.75 -17.88
N ARG A 76 4.60 5.17 -17.65
CA ARG A 76 3.51 5.01 -18.60
C ARG A 76 2.29 5.85 -18.27
N VAL A 77 2.14 6.27 -17.01
CA VAL A 77 1.05 7.13 -16.58
C VAL A 77 1.58 8.42 -15.96
N ARG A 78 0.76 9.45 -15.96
CA ARG A 78 0.97 10.70 -15.23
C ARG A 78 -0.08 10.87 -14.14
N PHE A 79 0.27 11.60 -13.10
CA PHE A 79 -0.62 11.96 -12.01
C PHE A 79 -0.93 13.44 -12.06
N ALA A 80 -2.15 13.82 -11.65
CA ALA A 80 -2.53 15.20 -11.48
C ALA A 80 -3.40 15.36 -10.23
N THR A 81 -3.17 16.41 -9.47
CA THR A 81 -3.95 16.76 -8.27
C THR A 81 -4.98 17.82 -8.60
N TYR A 82 -6.12 17.75 -7.94
CA TYR A 82 -7.22 18.70 -8.14
C TYR A 82 -7.80 19.13 -6.79
N HIS A 83 -8.26 20.36 -6.74
CA HIS A 83 -9.07 20.90 -5.65
C HIS A 83 -10.23 21.69 -6.22
N PHE A 84 -11.44 21.50 -5.69
CA PHE A 84 -12.66 22.06 -6.28
C PHE A 84 -12.63 23.58 -6.45
N ARG A 85 -12.05 24.30 -5.49
CA ARG A 85 -11.93 25.78 -5.59
C ARG A 85 -10.98 26.23 -6.68
N ASP A 86 -9.89 25.49 -6.91
CA ASP A 86 -8.95 25.78 -7.99
C ASP A 86 -9.58 25.53 -9.37
N GLU A 87 -10.55 24.60 -9.44
CA GLU A 87 -11.36 24.34 -10.63
C GLU A 87 -12.56 25.29 -10.79
N GLY A 88 -12.68 26.31 -9.95
CA GLY A 88 -13.78 27.29 -9.99
C GLY A 88 -15.15 26.74 -9.60
N LEU A 89 -15.18 25.64 -8.83
CA LEU A 89 -16.43 25.02 -8.41
C LEU A 89 -16.92 25.60 -7.07
N ALA A 90 -18.22 25.81 -6.96
CA ALA A 90 -18.84 26.32 -5.73
C ALA A 90 -18.85 25.24 -4.61
N GLU A 91 -19.02 23.96 -4.99
CA GLU A 91 -19.08 22.84 -4.07
C GLU A 91 -18.22 21.67 -4.57
N PRO A 92 -17.69 20.85 -3.65
CA PRO A 92 -16.92 19.66 -4.02
C PRO A 92 -17.77 18.65 -4.79
N PRO A 93 -17.31 18.14 -5.93
CA PRO A 93 -17.99 17.06 -6.63
C PRO A 93 -17.78 15.69 -5.96
N ALA A 94 -18.65 14.74 -6.26
CA ALA A 94 -18.36 13.32 -5.99
C ALA A 94 -17.26 12.80 -6.94
N VAL A 95 -16.63 11.67 -6.57
CA VAL A 95 -15.51 11.09 -7.34
C VAL A 95 -15.85 10.85 -8.81
N ARG A 96 -17.08 10.41 -9.10
CA ARG A 96 -17.56 10.15 -10.47
C ARG A 96 -17.70 11.45 -11.29
N ASP A 97 -18.07 12.54 -10.65
CA ASP A 97 -18.15 13.85 -11.29
C ASP A 97 -16.75 14.43 -11.55
N TRP A 98 -15.84 14.21 -10.61
CA TRP A 98 -14.42 14.51 -10.82
C TRP A 98 -13.86 13.78 -12.03
N GLN A 99 -14.11 12.49 -12.14
CA GLN A 99 -13.61 11.68 -13.24
C GLN A 99 -14.17 12.16 -14.59
N ARG A 100 -15.49 12.43 -14.67
CA ARG A 100 -16.13 12.96 -15.89
C ARG A 100 -15.56 14.31 -16.32
N ARG A 101 -15.25 15.19 -15.35
CA ARG A 101 -14.68 16.51 -15.64
C ARG A 101 -13.25 16.46 -16.14
N THR A 102 -12.46 15.58 -15.56
CA THR A 102 -11.00 15.53 -15.81
C THR A 102 -10.64 14.56 -16.92
N GLY A 103 -11.49 13.55 -17.21
CA GLY A 103 -11.18 12.47 -18.13
C GLY A 103 -10.11 11.50 -17.59
N ALA A 104 -9.91 11.46 -16.27
CA ALA A 104 -8.94 10.56 -15.65
C ALA A 104 -9.33 9.09 -15.86
N SER A 105 -8.38 8.25 -16.22
CA SER A 105 -8.57 6.78 -16.30
C SER A 105 -8.79 6.17 -14.91
N VAL A 106 -8.15 6.75 -13.88
CA VAL A 106 -8.37 6.38 -12.48
C VAL A 106 -8.51 7.65 -11.65
N MET A 107 -9.45 7.66 -10.71
CA MET A 107 -9.64 8.74 -9.76
C MET A 107 -9.60 8.19 -8.35
N VAL A 108 -8.84 8.83 -7.47
CA VAL A 108 -8.74 8.48 -6.06
C VAL A 108 -8.89 9.75 -5.21
N ASN A 109 -9.48 9.63 -4.01
CA ASN A 109 -9.50 10.73 -3.07
C ASN A 109 -8.07 11.15 -2.70
N SER A 110 -7.90 12.39 -2.24
CA SER A 110 -6.62 12.91 -1.77
C SER A 110 -6.52 12.88 -0.23
N GLY A 111 -5.66 13.71 0.36
CA GLY A 111 -5.48 13.78 1.80
C GLY A 111 -6.64 14.47 2.52
N LEU A 112 -6.45 14.70 3.82
CA LEU A 112 -7.48 15.20 4.72
C LEU A 112 -7.81 16.68 4.48
N PHE A 113 -9.00 17.07 4.91
CA PHE A 113 -9.52 18.44 4.77
C PHE A 113 -10.29 18.89 6.02
N LEU A 114 -10.49 20.18 6.14
CA LEU A 114 -11.30 20.82 7.20
C LEU A 114 -12.79 20.80 6.84
N GLU A 115 -13.65 21.18 7.80
CA GLU A 115 -15.10 21.27 7.60
C GLU A 115 -15.50 22.26 6.51
N ASP A 116 -14.68 23.29 6.28
CA ASP A 116 -14.83 24.24 5.19
C ASP A 116 -14.27 23.75 3.85
N TYR A 117 -13.89 22.48 3.76
CA TYR A 117 -13.27 21.82 2.62
C TYR A 117 -11.86 22.33 2.26
N SER A 118 -11.20 23.11 3.12
CA SER A 118 -9.80 23.48 2.94
C SER A 118 -8.90 22.27 3.10
N TYR A 119 -7.94 22.08 2.20
CA TYR A 119 -7.00 20.97 2.28
C TYR A 119 -6.05 21.13 3.47
N LEU A 120 -5.88 20.06 4.25
CA LEU A 120 -4.96 20.04 5.39
C LEU A 120 -3.56 19.63 4.94
N GLY A 121 -2.70 20.61 4.72
CA GLY A 121 -1.31 20.37 4.34
C GLY A 121 -0.99 20.85 2.92
N ILE A 122 0.13 20.38 2.40
CA ILE A 122 0.61 20.71 1.06
C ILE A 122 -0.25 20.03 0.01
N LEU A 123 -0.78 20.80 -0.91
CA LEU A 123 -1.37 20.35 -2.16
C LEU A 123 -0.83 21.22 -3.28
N LEU A 124 -0.16 20.62 -4.26
CA LEU A 124 0.36 21.32 -5.44
C LEU A 124 -0.36 20.81 -6.68
N LYS A 125 -0.67 21.72 -7.58
CA LYS A 125 -1.11 21.45 -8.95
C LYS A 125 -0.28 22.26 -9.93
N GLU A 126 0.34 21.59 -10.89
CA GLU A 126 1.18 22.23 -11.91
C GLU A 126 2.28 23.14 -11.32
N GLY A 127 2.83 22.75 -10.16
CA GLY A 127 3.85 23.51 -9.42
C GLY A 127 3.31 24.68 -8.59
N ARG A 128 2.00 24.95 -8.62
CA ARG A 128 1.34 25.99 -7.80
C ARG A 128 0.78 25.39 -6.51
N SER A 129 0.93 26.08 -5.40
CA SER A 129 0.28 25.70 -4.14
C SER A 129 -1.21 26.03 -4.21
N ILE A 130 -2.06 25.01 -4.11
CA ILE A 130 -3.53 25.12 -4.06
C ILE A 130 -4.09 24.59 -2.73
N GLY A 131 -3.23 24.10 -1.84
CA GLY A 131 -3.56 23.68 -0.49
C GLY A 131 -3.11 24.65 0.58
N GLY A 132 -3.01 24.15 1.81
CA GLY A 132 -2.52 24.90 2.96
C GLY A 132 -1.00 24.90 3.09
N LYS A 133 -0.55 25.32 4.27
CA LYS A 133 0.85 25.19 4.69
C LYS A 133 1.16 23.73 5.00
N ARG A 134 2.46 23.38 5.02
CA ARG A 134 2.92 22.07 5.48
C ARG A 134 2.30 21.74 6.85
N HIS A 135 1.61 20.60 6.92
CA HIS A 135 1.10 20.08 8.19
C HIS A 135 2.26 19.50 9.01
N PRO A 136 2.41 19.88 10.29
CA PRO A 136 3.62 19.55 11.05
C PRO A 136 3.72 18.07 11.46
N ILE A 137 2.59 17.39 11.59
CA ILE A 137 2.53 16.00 12.09
C ILE A 137 2.49 14.98 10.94
N TRP A 138 1.78 15.29 9.85
CA TRP A 138 1.65 14.37 8.72
C TRP A 138 2.87 14.47 7.83
N GLN A 139 3.64 13.37 7.78
CA GLN A 139 4.97 13.38 7.19
C GLN A 139 5.02 12.71 5.82
N GLY A 140 3.93 12.14 5.33
CA GLY A 140 3.84 11.60 3.98
C GLY A 140 3.57 12.70 2.98
N LEU A 141 4.30 12.73 1.86
CA LEU A 141 4.03 13.59 0.73
C LEU A 141 4.13 12.76 -0.55
N PHE A 142 2.98 12.47 -1.15
CA PHE A 142 2.96 11.98 -2.51
C PHE A 142 3.42 13.09 -3.45
N VAL A 143 4.32 12.78 -4.37
CA VAL A 143 4.85 13.70 -5.38
C VAL A 143 4.82 13.07 -6.75
N ALA A 144 4.56 13.86 -7.79
CA ALA A 144 4.60 13.40 -9.16
C ALA A 144 4.95 14.53 -10.14
N GLU A 145 5.27 14.15 -11.38
CA GLU A 145 5.60 15.03 -12.47
C GLU A 145 6.76 15.97 -12.11
N PRO A 146 8.00 15.44 -12.08
CA PRO A 146 9.16 16.21 -11.68
C PRO A 146 9.46 17.36 -12.65
N VAL A 147 10.02 18.44 -12.12
CA VAL A 147 10.48 19.57 -12.92
C VAL A 147 11.80 19.24 -13.64
N GLN A 148 12.60 18.37 -13.05
CA GLN A 148 13.89 17.93 -13.61
C GLN A 148 13.81 16.46 -14.06
N PRO A 149 14.36 16.10 -15.23
CA PRO A 149 14.19 14.77 -15.82
C PRO A 149 14.92 13.64 -15.08
N ASP A 150 15.93 13.96 -14.26
CA ASP A 150 16.72 13.03 -13.46
C ASP A 150 15.99 12.56 -12.17
N LEU A 151 14.93 13.22 -11.82
CA LEU A 151 14.09 12.82 -10.68
C LEU A 151 13.12 11.71 -11.07
N ARG A 152 12.70 10.91 -10.09
CA ARG A 152 11.66 9.89 -10.27
C ARG A 152 10.35 10.55 -10.68
N LYS A 153 9.63 9.95 -11.62
CA LYS A 153 8.38 10.50 -12.16
C LYS A 153 7.25 10.61 -11.13
N ALA A 154 7.22 9.71 -10.14
CA ALA A 154 6.37 9.80 -8.96
C ALA A 154 7.02 9.08 -7.77
N GLY A 155 6.53 9.32 -6.56
CA GLY A 155 7.01 8.67 -5.34
C GLY A 155 6.42 9.28 -4.09
N ILE A 156 6.88 8.80 -2.94
CA ILE A 156 6.52 9.32 -1.62
C ILE A 156 7.78 9.92 -0.99
N LEU A 157 7.67 11.13 -0.46
CA LEU A 157 8.69 11.74 0.39
C LEU A 157 8.27 11.63 1.86
N ASP A 158 9.22 11.27 2.71
CA ASP A 158 9.07 11.37 4.17
C ASP A 158 9.57 12.75 4.62
N LEU A 159 8.65 13.67 4.86
CA LEU A 159 8.95 15.04 5.25
C LEU A 159 9.70 15.15 6.59
N SER A 160 9.85 14.07 7.36
CA SER A 160 10.70 14.07 8.56
C SER A 160 12.19 14.01 8.24
N VAL A 161 12.55 13.56 7.04
CA VAL A 161 13.94 13.37 6.58
C VAL A 161 14.20 13.96 5.20
N ASP A 162 13.18 14.06 4.35
CA ASP A 162 13.30 14.62 3.00
C ASP A 162 13.01 16.13 3.02
N HIS A 163 13.80 16.88 2.28
CA HIS A 163 13.56 18.31 2.10
C HIS A 163 12.56 18.53 0.96
N PHE A 164 11.57 19.37 1.20
CA PHE A 164 10.62 19.86 0.19
C PHE A 164 10.40 21.36 0.32
N SER A 165 10.58 22.10 -0.78
CA SER A 165 10.36 23.54 -0.84
C SER A 165 9.07 23.85 -1.60
N LEU A 166 8.17 24.64 -0.98
CA LEU A 166 6.97 25.14 -1.63
C LEU A 166 7.26 26.30 -2.58
N GLU A 167 8.35 27.05 -2.36
CA GLU A 167 8.74 28.18 -3.20
C GLU A 167 9.38 27.75 -4.51
N ARG A 168 10.11 26.63 -4.46
CA ARG A 168 10.77 26.00 -5.61
C ARG A 168 10.51 24.49 -5.58
N PRO A 169 9.30 24.06 -5.89
CA PRO A 169 8.96 22.67 -5.84
C PRO A 169 9.70 21.88 -6.92
N ALA A 170 10.29 20.74 -6.52
CA ALA A 170 10.94 19.84 -7.45
C ALA A 170 9.94 19.00 -8.28
N TYR A 171 8.67 19.01 -7.88
CA TYR A 171 7.58 18.27 -8.51
C TYR A 171 6.39 19.22 -8.79
N ARG A 172 5.67 18.93 -9.85
CA ARG A 172 4.50 19.73 -10.26
C ARG A 172 3.26 19.35 -9.45
N GLU A 173 3.15 18.08 -9.08
CA GLU A 173 2.02 17.52 -8.35
C GLU A 173 2.48 17.04 -6.98
N ALA A 174 1.74 17.38 -5.93
CA ALA A 174 2.00 16.89 -4.59
C ALA A 174 0.75 16.89 -3.72
N ALA A 175 0.62 15.90 -2.83
CA ALA A 175 -0.44 15.78 -1.85
C ALA A 175 0.12 15.26 -0.52
N GLN A 176 0.04 16.09 0.53
CA GLN A 176 0.50 15.71 1.87
C GLN A 176 -0.58 14.93 2.62
N SER A 177 -0.18 13.87 3.30
CA SER A 177 -1.04 13.13 4.22
C SER A 177 -0.23 12.33 5.23
N LEU A 178 -0.84 11.33 5.87
CA LEU A 178 -0.28 10.59 7.00
C LEU A 178 0.67 9.48 6.52
N MET A 179 1.96 9.55 6.91
CA MET A 179 2.90 8.47 6.68
C MET A 179 2.49 7.22 7.48
N LEU A 180 2.38 6.06 6.82
CA LEU A 180 2.10 4.76 7.43
C LEU A 180 3.37 3.97 7.67
N LEU A 181 4.17 3.83 6.62
CA LEU A 181 5.37 3.01 6.57
C LEU A 181 6.49 3.81 5.91
N ASP A 182 7.59 4.04 6.63
CA ASP A 182 8.75 4.71 6.05
C ASP A 182 9.64 3.72 5.28
N ARG A 183 10.60 4.25 4.50
CA ARG A 183 11.49 3.45 3.64
C ARG A 183 12.44 2.49 4.39
N LYS A 184 12.44 2.52 5.72
CA LYS A 184 13.17 1.58 6.58
C LYS A 184 12.26 0.48 7.12
N GLY A 185 11.01 0.42 6.67
CA GLY A 185 10.01 -0.53 7.15
C GLY A 185 9.45 -0.20 8.53
N LYS A 186 9.68 1.03 9.04
CA LYS A 186 9.18 1.47 10.34
C LYS A 186 7.76 1.98 10.21
N LEU A 187 6.89 1.45 11.05
CA LEU A 187 5.51 1.93 11.18
C LEU A 187 5.47 3.31 11.84
N ARG A 188 4.73 4.24 11.22
CA ARG A 188 4.64 5.64 11.64
C ARG A 188 3.29 5.99 12.27
N VAL A 189 2.40 5.00 12.41
CA VAL A 189 1.08 5.13 13.01
C VAL A 189 0.97 4.32 14.29
N ARG A 190 0.14 4.80 15.21
CA ARG A 190 -0.16 4.13 16.47
C ARG A 190 -1.51 3.42 16.38
N ARG A 191 -1.68 2.35 17.17
CA ARG A 191 -2.99 1.71 17.34
C ARG A 191 -3.94 2.70 18.03
N SER A 192 -5.08 2.95 17.41
CA SER A 192 -6.04 3.94 17.92
C SER A 192 -7.40 3.34 18.30
N GLY A 193 -7.62 2.07 17.94
CA GLY A 193 -8.93 1.40 18.06
C GLY A 193 -9.99 1.92 17.09
N ARG A 194 -9.68 2.93 16.26
CA ARG A 194 -10.58 3.42 15.22
C ARG A 194 -10.43 2.56 13.97
N GLN A 195 -11.56 2.13 13.43
CA GLN A 195 -11.64 1.42 12.16
C GLN A 195 -12.42 2.25 11.14
N ALA A 196 -11.94 2.29 9.92
CA ALA A 196 -12.58 2.97 8.80
C ALA A 196 -12.12 2.33 7.49
N HIS A 197 -12.86 2.56 6.41
CA HIS A 197 -12.31 2.31 5.07
C HIS A 197 -11.05 3.14 4.87
N GLN A 198 -10.04 2.57 4.25
CA GLN A 198 -8.76 3.24 4.06
C GLN A 198 -8.41 3.33 2.59
N THR A 199 -7.82 4.47 2.23
CA THR A 199 -7.14 4.65 0.95
C THR A 199 -5.66 4.92 1.23
N VAL A 200 -4.78 4.21 0.54
CA VAL A 200 -3.34 4.27 0.75
C VAL A 200 -2.62 4.45 -0.58
N VAL A 201 -1.61 5.30 -0.59
CA VAL A 201 -0.60 5.32 -1.66
C VAL A 201 0.62 4.56 -1.16
N GLY A 202 1.04 3.56 -1.90
CA GLY A 202 2.27 2.82 -1.70
C GLY A 202 3.28 3.14 -2.80
N GLU A 203 4.55 2.99 -2.50
CA GLU A 203 5.66 3.04 -3.46
C GLU A 203 6.47 1.76 -3.33
N ASN A 204 6.60 1.01 -4.41
CA ASN A 204 7.44 -0.17 -4.49
C ASN A 204 8.91 0.19 -4.66
N GLY A 205 9.80 -0.79 -4.44
CA GLY A 205 11.23 -0.64 -4.63
C GLY A 205 11.65 -0.26 -6.05
N ASP A 206 10.90 -0.68 -7.06
CA ASP A 206 11.08 -0.36 -8.48
C ASP A 206 10.54 1.03 -8.89
N GLY A 207 9.88 1.74 -7.97
CA GLY A 207 9.27 3.05 -8.22
C GLY A 207 7.83 3.00 -8.73
N THR A 208 7.23 1.82 -8.85
CA THR A 208 5.82 1.66 -9.16
C THR A 208 4.96 2.20 -8.00
N ILE A 209 3.87 2.89 -8.33
CA ILE A 209 2.91 3.41 -7.35
C ILE A 209 1.75 2.42 -7.19
N LEU A 210 1.38 2.16 -5.95
CA LEU A 210 0.21 1.38 -5.60
C LEU A 210 -0.87 2.32 -5.05
N LEU A 211 -2.07 2.26 -5.62
CA LEU A 211 -3.27 2.87 -5.05
C LEU A 211 -4.09 1.75 -4.42
N ILE A 212 -4.28 1.79 -3.12
CA ILE A 212 -4.86 0.71 -2.32
C ILE A 212 -6.13 1.22 -1.66
N LYS A 213 -7.24 0.48 -1.82
CA LYS A 213 -8.51 0.75 -1.14
C LYS A 213 -8.97 -0.51 -0.43
N THR A 214 -9.24 -0.41 0.88
CA THR A 214 -9.77 -1.54 1.65
C THR A 214 -11.25 -1.78 1.33
N THR A 215 -11.66 -3.04 1.28
CA THR A 215 -13.06 -3.42 1.00
C THR A 215 -13.96 -3.26 2.22
N ALA A 216 -13.39 -3.22 3.42
CA ALA A 216 -14.08 -2.99 4.68
C ALA A 216 -13.27 -2.10 5.62
N ALA A 217 -13.86 -1.73 6.75
CA ALA A 217 -13.21 -0.90 7.76
C ALA A 217 -12.08 -1.67 8.45
N VAL A 218 -10.96 -0.99 8.67
CA VAL A 218 -9.76 -1.51 9.35
C VAL A 218 -9.02 -0.38 10.06
N GLY A 219 -8.27 -0.71 11.10
CA GLY A 219 -7.37 0.23 11.76
C GLY A 219 -6.13 0.52 10.89
N LEU A 220 -5.67 1.77 10.89
CA LEU A 220 -4.49 2.17 10.10
C LEU A 220 -3.21 1.43 10.51
N ARG A 221 -3.06 1.11 11.79
CA ARG A 221 -1.90 0.40 12.30
C ARG A 221 -1.90 -1.05 11.83
N GLU A 222 -3.02 -1.72 11.95
CA GLU A 222 -3.26 -3.09 11.54
C GLU A 222 -3.04 -3.24 10.02
N LEU A 223 -3.61 -2.32 9.24
CA LEU A 223 -3.37 -2.27 7.80
C LEU A 223 -1.89 -2.07 7.45
N ALA A 224 -1.21 -1.12 8.10
CA ALA A 224 0.20 -0.83 7.81
C ALA A 224 1.13 -2.01 8.16
N GLU A 225 0.86 -2.73 9.26
CA GLU A 225 1.57 -3.95 9.64
C GLU A 225 1.37 -5.05 8.59
N CYS A 226 0.12 -5.23 8.17
CA CYS A 226 -0.26 -6.22 7.17
C CYS A 226 0.38 -5.91 5.79
N LEU A 227 0.29 -4.67 5.31
CA LEU A 227 0.92 -4.26 4.05
C LEU A 227 2.44 -4.51 4.05
N ARG A 228 3.11 -4.24 5.18
CA ARG A 228 4.56 -4.45 5.33
C ARG A 228 4.97 -5.91 5.15
N VAL A 229 4.17 -6.86 5.66
CA VAL A 229 4.50 -8.29 5.59
C VAL A 229 3.91 -8.95 4.35
N GLY A 230 2.75 -8.50 3.90
CA GLY A 230 2.02 -9.08 2.79
C GLY A 230 2.47 -8.58 1.40
N LEU A 231 3.10 -7.41 1.34
CA LEU A 231 3.63 -6.80 0.11
C LEU A 231 5.15 -6.56 0.24
N PRO A 232 5.99 -7.57 0.05
CA PRO A 232 7.43 -7.48 0.32
C PRO A 232 8.15 -6.46 -0.59
N GLU A 233 7.60 -6.12 -1.76
CA GLU A 233 8.11 -5.10 -2.65
C GLU A 233 7.79 -3.67 -2.20
N LEU A 234 6.83 -3.51 -1.27
CA LEU A 234 6.41 -2.21 -0.77
C LEU A 234 7.53 -1.56 0.04
N ARG A 235 8.04 -0.46 -0.47
CA ARG A 235 9.14 0.30 0.13
C ARG A 235 8.63 1.26 1.21
N GLN A 236 7.55 1.98 0.91
CA GLN A 236 6.92 2.96 1.81
C GLN A 236 5.46 3.18 1.46
N ALA A 237 4.69 3.68 2.42
CA ALA A 237 3.26 3.91 2.24
C ALA A 237 2.77 5.10 3.06
N MET A 238 1.74 5.78 2.55
CA MET A 238 1.03 6.84 3.25
C MET A 238 -0.48 6.67 3.09
N ALA A 239 -1.24 6.96 4.15
CA ALA A 239 -2.70 7.00 4.07
C ALA A 239 -3.15 8.34 3.49
N LEU A 240 -4.15 8.28 2.65
CA LEU A 240 -4.97 9.40 2.25
C LEU A 240 -6.13 9.59 3.25
N ASP A 241 -7.14 10.40 2.91
CA ASP A 241 -8.32 10.51 3.76
C ASP A 241 -9.11 9.20 3.72
N GLY A 242 -9.61 8.80 4.88
CA GLY A 242 -10.31 7.53 5.07
C GLY A 242 -11.79 7.72 5.38
N GLY A 243 -12.42 6.64 5.83
CA GLY A 243 -13.85 6.63 6.17
C GLY A 243 -14.72 6.80 4.93
N SER A 244 -15.69 7.71 5.01
CA SER A 244 -16.60 8.02 3.90
C SER A 244 -15.92 8.70 2.70
N SER A 245 -14.71 9.25 2.90
CA SER A 245 -13.91 9.85 1.82
C SER A 245 -13.11 8.82 1.04
N SER A 246 -12.92 7.61 1.57
CA SER A 246 -12.14 6.55 0.93
C SER A 246 -12.78 6.13 -0.39
N ASP A 247 -12.16 6.50 -1.49
CA ASP A 247 -12.70 6.24 -2.83
C ASP A 247 -11.60 5.97 -3.87
N LEU A 248 -11.88 5.03 -4.77
CA LEU A 248 -11.06 4.67 -5.92
C LEU A 248 -12.01 4.29 -7.04
N LEU A 249 -11.92 4.98 -8.16
CA LEU A 249 -12.83 4.80 -9.30
C LEU A 249 -12.05 4.60 -10.59
N LEU A 250 -12.43 3.60 -11.37
CA LEU A 250 -11.94 3.36 -12.74
C LEU A 250 -12.88 4.01 -13.76
N ALA A 251 -12.31 4.47 -14.85
CA ALA A 251 -13.09 4.96 -15.98
C ALA A 251 -13.87 3.81 -16.66
N PRO A 252 -15.06 4.08 -17.21
CA PRO A 252 -15.90 3.04 -17.83
C PRO A 252 -15.20 2.26 -18.94
N ASP A 253 -14.31 2.91 -19.70
CA ASP A 253 -13.52 2.27 -20.78
C ASP A 253 -12.51 1.23 -20.26
N LEU A 254 -12.05 1.36 -19.00
CA LEU A 254 -11.23 0.34 -18.35
C LEU A 254 -12.07 -0.83 -17.84
N LEU A 255 -13.30 -0.56 -17.40
CA LEU A 255 -14.24 -1.57 -16.91
C LEU A 255 -14.84 -2.38 -18.07
N GLY A 256 -15.20 -1.71 -19.17
CA GLY A 256 -15.87 -2.31 -20.34
C GLY A 256 -15.03 -3.36 -21.07
N LYS A 257 -13.73 -3.45 -20.85
CA LYS A 257 -12.87 -4.53 -21.38
C LYS A 257 -13.22 -5.90 -20.81
N PHE A 258 -13.94 -5.93 -19.70
CA PHE A 258 -14.36 -7.14 -18.99
C PHE A 258 -15.86 -7.41 -19.14
N GLU A 259 -16.60 -6.51 -19.81
CA GLU A 259 -18.02 -6.69 -20.09
C GLU A 259 -18.20 -7.69 -21.23
N GLY A 260 -18.90 -8.81 -20.99
CA GLY A 260 -19.44 -9.70 -22.01
C GLY A 260 -18.85 -11.09 -22.12
N GLU A 261 -17.75 -11.44 -21.42
CA GLU A 261 -17.14 -12.76 -21.56
C GLU A 261 -17.01 -13.57 -20.25
N ARG A 262 -17.22 -12.97 -19.08
CA ARG A 262 -17.07 -13.62 -17.77
C ARG A 262 -17.95 -12.96 -16.70
N GLU A 263 -18.14 -13.67 -15.59
CA GLU A 263 -18.60 -13.05 -14.34
C GLU A 263 -17.72 -11.83 -14.01
N PRO A 264 -18.31 -10.75 -13.45
CA PRO A 264 -17.54 -9.57 -13.04
C PRO A 264 -16.33 -9.95 -12.21
N ALA A 265 -15.18 -9.32 -12.46
CA ALA A 265 -14.00 -9.57 -11.66
C ALA A 265 -14.26 -9.20 -10.19
N PRO A 266 -13.76 -9.95 -9.20
CA PRO A 266 -14.05 -9.73 -7.77
C PRO A 266 -13.72 -8.32 -7.25
N TRP A 267 -12.81 -7.61 -7.91
CA TRP A 267 -12.43 -6.22 -7.56
C TRP A 267 -13.38 -5.17 -8.14
N GLN A 268 -14.19 -5.51 -9.16
CA GLN A 268 -14.91 -4.55 -9.99
C GLN A 268 -15.92 -3.73 -9.21
N GLU A 269 -16.73 -4.35 -8.34
CA GLU A 269 -17.73 -3.68 -7.51
C GLU A 269 -17.16 -2.60 -6.58
N PHE A 270 -15.87 -2.69 -6.24
CA PHE A 270 -15.21 -1.73 -5.34
C PHE A 270 -14.68 -0.49 -6.07
N VAL A 271 -14.65 -0.49 -7.40
CA VAL A 271 -14.04 0.57 -8.22
C VAL A 271 -14.89 1.05 -9.39
N ASP A 272 -16.08 0.47 -9.59
CA ASP A 272 -17.05 0.89 -10.61
C ASP A 272 -17.98 2.02 -10.15
N GLY A 273 -17.92 2.34 -8.85
CA GLY A 273 -18.74 3.34 -8.20
C GLY A 273 -20.17 2.89 -7.90
N SER A 274 -20.50 1.59 -7.98
CA SER A 274 -21.84 1.08 -7.69
C SER A 274 -22.07 0.74 -6.21
N GLY A 275 -21.01 0.33 -5.51
CA GLY A 275 -21.09 -0.30 -4.19
C GLY A 275 -21.10 0.64 -2.99
N GLN A 276 -20.80 1.94 -3.15
CA GLN A 276 -20.68 2.88 -2.03
C GLN A 276 -21.40 4.21 -2.29
N ARG A 277 -21.93 4.79 -1.21
CA ARG A 277 -22.42 6.16 -1.25
C ARG A 277 -21.23 7.13 -1.33
N HIS A 278 -20.95 7.64 -2.52
CA HIS A 278 -19.91 8.64 -2.72
C HIS A 278 -20.29 9.96 -2.07
N ILE A 279 -19.41 10.45 -1.22
CA ILE A 279 -19.54 11.81 -0.66
C ILE A 279 -18.81 12.82 -1.56
N PRO A 280 -19.12 14.12 -1.45
CA PRO A 280 -18.33 15.17 -2.07
C PRO A 280 -16.87 15.11 -1.62
N LEU A 281 -15.93 15.11 -2.56
CA LEU A 281 -14.48 15.10 -2.32
C LEU A 281 -13.88 16.46 -2.69
N PRO A 282 -13.35 17.23 -1.74
CA PRO A 282 -12.79 18.54 -2.03
C PRO A 282 -11.51 18.47 -2.86
N SER A 283 -10.77 17.37 -2.76
CA SER A 283 -9.53 17.15 -3.51
C SER A 283 -9.37 15.70 -3.91
N VAL A 284 -8.80 15.48 -5.08
CA VAL A 284 -8.59 14.16 -5.67
C VAL A 284 -7.24 14.09 -6.40
N ILE A 285 -6.79 12.86 -6.66
CA ILE A 285 -5.65 12.55 -7.52
C ILE A 285 -6.16 11.77 -8.71
N GLY A 286 -5.94 12.29 -9.91
CA GLY A 286 -6.26 11.62 -11.17
C GLY A 286 -5.03 10.94 -11.76
N VAL A 287 -5.24 9.78 -12.38
CA VAL A 287 -4.23 9.04 -13.15
C VAL A 287 -4.64 9.04 -14.62
N PHE A 288 -3.70 9.36 -15.50
CA PHE A 288 -3.94 9.51 -16.92
C PHE A 288 -2.88 8.72 -17.70
N PRO A 289 -3.20 8.22 -18.89
CA PRO A 289 -2.16 7.72 -19.78
C PRO A 289 -1.13 8.81 -20.06
N ARG A 290 0.14 8.42 -20.14
CA ARG A 290 1.18 9.33 -20.60
C ARG A 290 1.22 9.20 -22.13
N SER A 291 0.81 10.26 -22.83
CA SER A 291 1.03 10.34 -24.27
C SER A 291 2.53 10.19 -24.54
N GLU A 292 2.90 9.36 -25.51
CA GLU A 292 4.27 9.37 -26.02
C GLU A 292 4.50 10.79 -26.58
N GLU A 293 5.23 11.62 -25.83
CA GLU A 293 5.77 12.85 -26.39
C GLU A 293 6.62 12.42 -27.58
N GLY A 294 6.25 12.91 -28.77
CA GLY A 294 6.76 12.46 -30.05
C GLY A 294 8.28 12.29 -30.07
N LYS A 295 8.69 11.11 -30.54
CA LYS A 295 10.07 10.84 -30.97
C LYS A 295 10.43 11.78 -32.12
#